data_ec83f59e06fd1d887ff99d63c34a5c95
#
_entry.id   ec83f59e06fd1d887ff99d63c34a5c95
#
_cell.length_a   1.000
_cell.length_b   1.000
_cell.length_c   1.000
_cell.angle_alpha   90.00
_cell.angle_beta   90.00
_cell.angle_gamma   90.00
#
_symmetry.space_group_name_H-M   'P 1'
#
loop_
_entity.id
_entity.type
_entity.pdbx_description
1 polymer ?
#
loop_
_entity_poly.entity_id
_entity_poly.type
_entity_poly.pdbx_seq_one_letter_code
_entity_poly.pdbx_strand_id
1 'polypeptide(L)' 'MFFRENPFYLLGVHSRDTAETIRTASLEKQGAAKSREEKHMYQLAEERLLHESS' A
#
# COMPACT_ATOMS: atom_id res chain seq x y z
N MET A 1 -12.52 3.32 9.95
CA MET A 1 -11.33 4.14 9.74
C MET A 1 -11.13 4.45 8.27
N PHE A 2 -10.66 5.62 7.98
CA PHE A 2 -10.42 6.03 6.62
C PHE A 2 -9.01 6.60 6.50
N PHE A 3 -8.47 6.56 5.31
CA PHE A 3 -7.14 7.06 5.06
C PHE A 3 -7.19 8.57 4.90
N ARG A 4 -6.39 9.26 5.70
CA ARG A 4 -6.21 10.70 5.51
C ARG A 4 -5.24 10.94 4.38
N GLU A 5 -4.39 9.96 4.13
CA GLU A 5 -3.35 10.09 3.15
C GLU A 5 -3.65 9.22 1.94
N ASN A 6 -3.10 9.65 0.82
CA ASN A 6 -3.20 8.92 -0.41
C ASN A 6 -2.50 7.57 -0.26
N PRO A 7 -3.13 6.45 -0.68
CA PRO A 7 -2.47 5.15 -0.59
C PRO A 7 -1.15 5.08 -1.35
N PHE A 8 -0.98 5.87 -2.40
CA PHE A 8 0.30 5.96 -3.10
C PHE A 8 1.39 6.46 -2.17
N TYR A 9 1.05 7.47 -1.41
CA TYR A 9 1.99 8.06 -0.47
C TYR A 9 2.30 7.10 0.66
N LEU A 10 1.30 6.39 1.14
CA LEU A 10 1.47 5.45 2.24
C LEU A 10 2.45 4.34 1.90
N LEU A 11 2.40 3.85 0.68
CA LEU A 11 3.31 2.81 0.22
C LEU A 11 4.59 3.35 -0.41
N GLY A 12 4.66 4.65 -0.61
CA GLY A 12 5.83 5.26 -1.22
C GLY A 12 5.97 4.96 -2.70
N VAL A 13 4.85 4.78 -3.38
CA VAL A 13 4.85 4.51 -4.81
C VAL A 13 4.17 5.65 -5.56
N HIS A 14 4.33 5.64 -6.88
CA HIS A 14 3.74 6.64 -7.75
C HIS A 14 2.59 6.04 -8.54
N SER A 15 1.71 6.92 -9.04
CA SER A 15 0.57 6.47 -9.81
C SER A 15 0.96 5.75 -11.10
N ARG A 16 2.20 5.95 -11.55
CA ARG A 16 2.70 5.31 -12.76
C ARG A 16 3.35 3.96 -12.51
N ASP A 17 3.53 3.60 -11.25
CA ASP A 17 4.17 2.34 -10.92
C ASP A 17 3.28 1.17 -11.30
N THR A 18 3.93 0.07 -11.66
CA THR A 18 3.23 -1.13 -12.05
C THR A 18 2.66 -1.84 -10.83
N ALA A 19 1.73 -2.79 -11.07
CA ALA A 19 1.17 -3.58 -9.99
C ALA A 19 2.26 -4.33 -9.24
N GLU A 20 3.28 -4.79 -9.96
CA GLU A 20 4.39 -5.51 -9.33
C GLU A 20 5.15 -4.60 -8.37
N THR A 21 5.41 -3.37 -8.76
CA THR A 21 6.08 -2.40 -7.90
C THR A 21 5.25 -2.11 -6.66
N ILE A 22 3.95 -1.94 -6.85
CA ILE A 22 3.04 -1.67 -5.73
C ILE A 22 3.05 -2.84 -4.76
N ARG A 23 3.01 -4.06 -5.28
CA ARG A 23 3.00 -5.25 -4.45
C ARG A 23 4.31 -5.38 -3.66
N THR A 24 5.43 -5.14 -4.32
CA THR A 24 6.73 -5.21 -3.66
C THR A 24 6.82 -4.16 -2.55
N ALA A 25 6.40 -2.94 -2.83
CA ALA A 25 6.41 -1.87 -1.83
C ALA A 25 5.55 -2.23 -0.63
N SER A 26 4.38 -2.80 -0.89
CA SER A 26 3.48 -3.22 0.18
C SER A 26 4.10 -4.29 1.06
N LEU A 27 4.73 -5.28 0.43
CA LEU A 27 5.39 -6.35 1.19
C LEU A 27 6.51 -5.82 2.06
N GLU A 28 7.26 -4.87 1.55
CA GLU A 28 8.33 -4.25 2.33
C GLU A 28 7.75 -3.50 3.52
N LYS A 29 6.69 -2.74 3.30
CA LYS A 29 6.05 -2.00 4.38
C LYS A 29 5.45 -2.93 5.41
N GLN A 30 4.82 -4.00 4.96
CA GLN A 30 4.24 -4.98 5.88
C GLN A 30 5.31 -5.63 6.74
N GLY A 31 6.46 -5.90 6.15
CA GLY A 31 7.58 -6.48 6.89
C GLY A 31 8.14 -5.54 7.95
N ALA A 32 8.02 -4.23 7.71
CA ALA A 32 8.48 -3.22 8.65
C ALA A 32 7.40 -2.77 9.62
N ALA A 33 6.19 -3.24 9.44
CA ALA A 33 5.07 -2.84 10.29
C ALA A 33 5.30 -3.31 11.72
N LYS A 34 5.01 -2.42 12.67
CA LYS A 34 5.21 -2.72 14.07
C LYS A 34 4.01 -3.38 14.73
N SER A 35 2.86 -3.31 14.10
CA SER A 35 1.65 -3.88 14.64
C SER A 35 0.78 -4.46 13.54
N ARG A 36 -0.21 -5.24 13.94
CA ARG A 36 -1.15 -5.80 12.97
C ARG A 36 -1.95 -4.71 12.28
N GLU A 37 -2.26 -3.66 13.01
CA GLU A 37 -3.03 -2.56 12.44
C GLU A 37 -2.25 -1.88 11.33
N GLU A 38 -0.96 -1.65 11.53
CA GLU A 38 -0.14 -1.07 10.50
C GLU A 38 -0.06 -1.99 9.29
N LYS A 39 0.16 -3.28 9.55
CA LYS A 39 0.23 -4.25 8.48
C LYS A 39 -1.07 -4.27 7.69
N HIS A 40 -2.19 -4.24 8.39
CA HIS A 40 -3.49 -4.24 7.75
C HIS A 40 -3.70 -2.99 6.89
N MET A 41 -3.24 -1.85 7.37
CA MET A 41 -3.34 -0.61 6.60
C MET A 41 -2.58 -0.71 5.28
N TYR A 42 -1.40 -1.28 5.33
CA TYR A 42 -0.60 -1.44 4.11
C TYR A 42 -1.27 -2.41 3.15
N GLN A 43 -1.86 -3.47 3.67
CA GLN A 43 -2.58 -4.43 2.85
C GLN A 43 -3.78 -3.78 2.16
N LEU A 44 -4.51 -2.97 2.88
CA LEU A 44 -5.66 -2.26 2.32
C LEU A 44 -5.22 -1.27 1.25
N ALA A 45 -4.11 -0.58 1.48
CA ALA A 45 -3.59 0.37 0.51
C ALA A 45 -3.19 -0.35 -0.77
N GLU A 46 -2.51 -1.47 -0.64
CA GLU A 46 -2.10 -2.27 -1.79
C GLU A 46 -3.33 -2.72 -2.58
N GLU A 47 -4.30 -3.28 -1.90
CA GLU A 47 -5.51 -3.78 -2.53
C GLU A 47 -6.22 -2.67 -3.28
N ARG A 48 -6.32 -1.51 -2.67
CA ARG A 48 -6.99 -0.37 -3.29
C ARG A 48 -6.27 0.10 -4.55
N LEU A 49 -4.95 0.19 -4.47
CA LEU A 49 -4.16 0.63 -5.63
C LEU A 49 -4.24 -0.36 -6.77
N LEU A 50 -4.19 -1.65 -6.46
CA LEU A 50 -4.29 -2.67 -7.48
C LEU A 50 -5.68 -2.68 -8.12
N HIS A 51 -6.69 -2.41 -7.33
CA HIS A 51 -8.04 -2.36 -7.83
C HIS A 51 -8.24 -1.18 -8.78
N GLU A 52 -7.69 -0.03 -8.43
CA GLU A 52 -7.82 1.15 -9.26
C GLU A 52 -6.96 1.08 -10.51
N SER A 53 -5.89 0.31 -10.48
CA SER A 53 -5.00 0.17 -11.61
C SER A 53 -5.53 -0.76 -12.69
N SER A 54 -6.47 -1.57 -12.37
CA SER A 54 -7.03 -2.53 -13.35
C SER A 54 -8.21 -1.93 -14.16
#